data_de67498859edb4aa6784b0d3f5dd43ff
#
_entry.id   de67498859edb4aa6784b0d3f5dd43ff
#
_cell.length_a   1.000
_cell.length_b   1.000
_cell.length_c   1.000
_cell.angle_alpha   90.00
_cell.angle_beta   90.00
_cell.angle_gamma   90.00
#
_symmetry.space_group_name_H-M   'P 1'
#
loop_
_entity.id
_entity.type
_entity.pdbx_description
1 polymer ?
#
loop_
_entity_poly.entity_id
_entity_poly.type
_entity_poly.pdbx_seq_one_letter_code
_entity_poly.pdbx_strand_id
1 'polypeptide(L)'
;MDVEAIWAKRPATIEEIRWRVANALARHPLCRSVEFEIISMPRTRKSNWTVSLKSVRSDALFEANEIVADIQEAYDLAVAA
;
A
#
# COMPACT_ATOMS: atom_id res chain seq x y z
N MET A 1 -1.71 -25.83 -14.79
CA MET A 1 -1.88 -24.39 -14.58
C MET A 1 -1.13 -23.97 -13.35
N ASP A 2 -0.38 -22.91 -13.48
CA ASP A 2 0.41 -22.39 -12.37
C ASP A 2 -0.51 -21.61 -11.43
N VAL A 3 -0.71 -22.16 -10.23
CA VAL A 3 -1.58 -21.53 -9.24
C VAL A 3 -1.01 -20.17 -8.79
N GLU A 4 0.32 -20.04 -8.81
CA GLU A 4 0.95 -18.79 -8.43
C GLU A 4 0.64 -17.66 -9.40
N ALA A 5 0.44 -17.96 -10.67
CA ALA A 5 0.10 -16.94 -11.66
C ALA A 5 -1.26 -16.28 -11.37
N ILE A 6 -2.17 -17.02 -10.75
CA ILE A 6 -3.49 -16.51 -10.40
C ILE A 6 -3.38 -15.50 -9.25
N TRP A 7 -2.43 -15.73 -8.36
CA TRP A 7 -2.24 -14.90 -7.17
C TRP A 7 -1.14 -13.88 -7.32
N ALA A 8 -0.52 -13.82 -8.51
CA ALA A 8 0.55 -12.87 -8.76
C ALA A 8 -0.01 -11.46 -8.68
N LYS A 9 0.64 -10.63 -7.86
CA LYS A 9 0.28 -9.24 -7.73
C LYS A 9 0.75 -8.46 -8.95
N ARG A 10 0.07 -7.37 -9.23
CA ARG A 10 0.46 -6.51 -10.33
C ARG A 10 1.66 -5.67 -9.90
N PRO A 11 2.71 -5.61 -10.73
CA PRO A 11 3.82 -4.71 -10.44
C PRO A 11 3.41 -3.26 -10.68
N ALA A 12 3.86 -2.37 -9.81
CA ALA A 12 3.55 -0.95 -9.92
C ALA A 12 4.77 -0.13 -9.50
N THR A 13 4.94 1.02 -10.12
CA THR A 13 6.01 1.93 -9.73
C THR A 13 5.70 2.54 -8.36
N ILE A 14 6.72 3.11 -7.72
CA ILE A 14 6.54 3.77 -6.43
C ILE A 14 5.57 4.96 -6.55
N GLU A 15 5.62 5.68 -7.67
CA GLU A 15 4.69 6.78 -7.91
C GLU A 15 3.26 6.29 -8.04
N GLU A 16 3.07 5.17 -8.73
CA GLU A 16 1.74 4.61 -8.89
C GLU A 16 1.18 4.13 -7.55
N ILE A 17 2.00 3.44 -6.76
CA ILE A 17 1.58 2.97 -5.44
C ILE A 17 1.23 4.16 -4.55
N ARG A 18 2.06 5.20 -4.56
CA ARG A 18 1.80 6.42 -3.79
C ARG A 18 0.46 7.03 -4.18
N TRP A 19 0.21 7.13 -5.48
CA TRP A 19 -1.04 7.68 -5.98
C TRP A 19 -2.24 6.86 -5.52
N ARG A 20 -2.13 5.53 -5.59
CA ARG A 20 -3.22 4.65 -5.18
C ARG A 20 -3.51 4.74 -3.69
N VAL A 21 -2.46 4.79 -2.88
CA VAL A 21 -2.62 4.95 -1.43
C VAL A 21 -3.23 6.31 -1.12
N ALA A 22 -2.72 7.37 -1.73
CA ALA A 22 -3.23 8.71 -1.51
C ALA A 22 -4.71 8.83 -1.86
N ASN A 23 -5.11 8.29 -3.00
CA ASN A 23 -6.51 8.33 -3.42
C ASN A 23 -7.41 7.51 -2.51
N ALA A 24 -6.96 6.33 -2.10
CA ALA A 24 -7.74 5.48 -1.22
C ALA A 24 -7.93 6.12 0.15
N LEU A 25 -6.88 6.72 0.68
CA LEU A 25 -6.98 7.44 1.96
C LEU A 25 -7.88 8.66 1.85
N ALA A 26 -7.79 9.40 0.74
CA ALA A 26 -8.60 10.59 0.53
C ALA A 26 -10.10 10.28 0.45
N ARG A 27 -10.46 9.07 0.08
CA ARG A 27 -11.87 8.66 0.01
C ARG A 27 -12.48 8.35 1.37
N HIS A 28 -11.64 8.09 2.37
CA HIS A 28 -12.14 7.77 3.70
C HIS A 28 -12.12 9.03 4.56
N PRO A 29 -13.26 9.43 5.13
CA PRO A 29 -13.34 10.69 5.88
C PRO A 29 -12.32 10.82 7.00
N LEU A 30 -12.00 9.73 7.68
CA LEU A 30 -11.04 9.75 8.77
C LEU A 30 -9.59 9.84 8.30
N CYS A 31 -9.34 9.49 7.04
CA CYS A 31 -7.97 9.35 6.54
C CYS A 31 -7.55 10.46 5.57
N ARG A 32 -8.41 11.46 5.36
CA ARG A 32 -8.14 12.52 4.37
C ARG A 32 -6.87 13.29 4.60
N SER A 33 -6.49 13.50 5.85
CA SER A 33 -5.31 14.30 6.18
C SER A 33 -4.13 13.46 6.63
N VAL A 34 -4.19 12.15 6.43
CA VAL A 34 -3.07 11.28 6.80
C VAL A 34 -1.90 11.53 5.88
N GLU A 35 -0.75 11.78 6.47
CA GLU A 35 0.51 11.87 5.72
C GLU A 35 1.23 10.54 5.80
N PHE A 36 1.84 10.15 4.69
CA PHE A 36 2.49 8.85 4.61
C PHE A 36 3.67 8.88 3.66
N GLU A 37 4.49 7.84 3.75
CA GLU A 37 5.61 7.65 2.86
C GLU A 37 5.69 6.17 2.49
N ILE A 38 5.93 5.88 1.22
CA ILE A 38 6.10 4.52 0.75
C ILE A 38 7.53 4.07 1.02
N ILE A 39 7.68 2.90 1.63
CA ILE A 39 8.99 2.36 1.98
C ILE A 39 9.16 1.02 1.31
N SER A 40 10.23 0.88 0.54
CA SER A 40 10.63 -0.39 -0.04
C SER A 40 11.20 -1.28 1.08
N MET A 41 10.88 -2.55 1.05
CA MET A 41 11.39 -3.48 2.06
C MET A 41 11.68 -4.84 1.45
N PRO A 42 12.46 -5.69 2.13
CA PRO A 42 12.67 -7.06 1.66
C PRO A 42 11.34 -7.79 1.53
N ARG A 43 11.28 -8.67 0.54
CA ARG A 43 10.07 -9.42 0.23
C ARG A 43 9.62 -10.27 1.41
N THR A 44 8.38 -10.10 1.80
CA THR A 44 7.69 -10.97 2.75
C THR A 44 6.59 -11.72 2.01
N ARG A 45 5.85 -12.57 2.71
CA ARG A 45 4.71 -13.26 2.12
C ARG A 45 3.64 -12.28 1.65
N LYS A 46 3.55 -11.13 2.31
CA LYS A 46 2.49 -10.17 2.03
C LYS A 46 2.88 -9.11 1.02
N SER A 47 4.13 -8.65 1.08
CA SER A 47 4.49 -7.50 0.26
C SER A 47 5.99 -7.28 0.25
N ASN A 48 6.44 -6.44 -0.68
CA ASN A 48 7.81 -5.93 -0.74
C ASN A 48 7.86 -4.41 -0.50
N TRP A 49 6.77 -3.85 0.02
CA TRP A 49 6.71 -2.44 0.40
C TRP A 49 5.75 -2.25 1.55
N THR A 50 5.92 -1.15 2.24
CA THR A 50 5.04 -0.77 3.32
C THR A 50 4.89 0.76 3.34
N VAL A 51 4.12 1.25 4.29
CA VAL A 51 3.87 2.67 4.46
C VAL A 51 4.26 3.10 5.86
N SER A 52 4.97 4.23 5.93
CA SER A 52 5.19 4.91 7.20
C SER A 52 4.11 6.00 7.31
N LEU A 53 3.26 5.89 8.31
CA LEU A 53 2.23 6.89 8.56
C LEU A 53 2.84 7.97 9.45
N LYS A 54 2.91 9.19 8.92
CA LYS A 54 3.60 10.29 9.62
C LYS A 54 2.66 11.14 10.46
N SER A 55 1.45 11.32 9.98
CA SER A 55 0.47 12.12 10.69
C SER A 55 -0.86 11.39 10.57
N VAL A 56 -1.26 10.73 11.64
CA VAL A 56 -2.49 9.96 11.65
C VAL A 56 -3.11 10.05 13.05
N ARG A 57 -4.41 10.32 13.07
CA ARG A 57 -5.16 10.32 14.33
C ARG A 57 -5.36 8.88 14.79
N SER A 58 -5.44 8.69 16.09
CA SER A 58 -5.62 7.36 16.65
C SER A 58 -6.90 6.68 16.15
N ASP A 59 -7.97 7.46 15.92
CA ASP A 59 -9.22 6.93 15.39
C ASP A 59 -9.14 6.54 13.91
N ALA A 60 -8.15 7.07 13.20
CA ALA A 60 -7.95 6.77 11.78
C ALA A 60 -6.91 5.67 11.54
N LEU A 61 -6.16 5.30 12.57
CA LEU A 61 -5.01 4.40 12.41
C LEU A 61 -5.43 3.03 11.86
N PHE A 62 -6.48 2.46 12.42
CA PHE A 62 -6.96 1.15 11.99
C PHE A 62 -7.41 1.20 10.52
N GLU A 63 -8.19 2.21 10.19
CA GLU A 63 -8.71 2.35 8.82
C GLU A 63 -7.60 2.59 7.81
N ALA A 64 -6.62 3.42 8.16
CA ALA A 64 -5.47 3.68 7.29
C ALA A 64 -4.69 2.39 7.03
N ASN A 65 -4.45 1.60 8.07
CA ASN A 65 -3.73 0.33 7.92
C ASN A 65 -4.49 -0.66 7.06
N GLU A 66 -5.81 -0.72 7.19
CA GLU A 66 -6.63 -1.61 6.36
C GLU A 66 -6.60 -1.20 4.90
N ILE A 67 -6.66 0.09 4.64
CA ILE A 67 -6.59 0.61 3.27
C ILE A 67 -5.26 0.25 2.63
N VAL A 68 -4.16 0.45 3.37
CA VAL A 68 -2.82 0.10 2.88
C VAL A 68 -2.70 -1.39 2.64
N ALA A 69 -3.22 -2.21 3.55
CA ALA A 69 -3.16 -3.66 3.42
C ALA A 69 -3.86 -4.15 2.15
N ASP A 70 -5.00 -3.57 1.81
CA ASP A 70 -5.72 -3.92 0.60
C ASP A 70 -4.90 -3.63 -0.66
N ILE A 71 -4.19 -2.51 -0.67
CA ILE A 71 -3.34 -2.15 -1.80
C ILE A 71 -2.12 -3.06 -1.86
N GLN A 72 -1.54 -3.41 -0.70
CA GLN A 72 -0.43 -4.36 -0.65
C GLN A 72 -0.82 -5.73 -1.20
N GLU A 73 -2.06 -6.13 -1.00
CA GLU A 73 -2.56 -7.39 -1.54
C GLU A 73 -2.64 -7.38 -3.06
N ALA A 74 -2.95 -6.24 -3.63
CA ALA A 74 -3.18 -6.11 -5.08
C ALA A 74 -1.92 -5.80 -5.87
N TYR A 75 -0.94 -5.14 -5.25
CA TYR A 75 0.22 -4.60 -5.98
C TYR A 75 1.52 -4.88 -5.27
N ASP A 76 2.54 -5.22 -6.07
CA ASP A 76 3.92 -5.27 -5.62
C ASP A 76 4.66 -4.05 -6.17
N LEU A 77 5.64 -3.60 -5.42
CA LEU A 77 6.53 -2.55 -5.91
C LEU A 77 7.44 -3.15 -6.99
N ALA A 78 7.41 -2.56 -8.17
CA ALA A 78 8.28 -2.97 -9.25
C ALA A 78 9.71 -2.57 -8.90
N VAL A 79 10.59 -3.57 -8.88
CA VAL A 79 11.99 -3.32 -8.57
C VAL A 79 12.69 -2.99 -9.88
N ALA A 80 13.40 -1.85 -9.90
CA ALA A 80 14.21 -1.50 -11.04
C ALA A 80 15.32 -2.54 -11.18
N ALA A 81 15.38 -3.14 -12.35
CA ALA A 81 16.39 -4.15 -12.63
C ALA A 81 17.79 -3.55 -12.68
#